data_e5f0ae59e5229de3abcba5da402d65e9
#
_entry.id   e5f0ae59e5229de3abcba5da402d65e9
#
_cell.length_a   1.000
_cell.length_b   1.000
_cell.length_c   1.000
_cell.angle_alpha   90.00
_cell.angle_beta   90.00
_cell.angle_gamma   90.00
#
_symmetry.space_group_name_H-M   'P 1'
#
loop_
_entity.id
_entity.type
_entity.pdbx_description
1 polymer ?
#
loop_
_entity_poly.entity_id
_entity_poly.type
_entity_poly.pdbx_seq_one_letter_code
_entity_poly.pdbx_strand_id
1 'polypeptide(L)'
;MITVLVPLLQAGCPPQGGGYGGSVELRMPDQEAVDLGGADLLRSALRAAARQLGWKVGTYAWGGTQHGTMVGVVDRRDVPRQFAEAVRGDMVLRARAAVNRVGRPGAPAQQPPALAEADPHMPTAAFRTAYEQAQRPAAS
;
A
#
# COMPACT_ATOMS: atom_id res chain seq x y z
N MET A 1 2.38 -0.20 15.94
CA MET A 1 1.80 -0.13 14.58
C MET A 1 2.58 0.79 13.64
N ILE A 2 2.87 2.02 14.01
CA ILE A 2 3.60 2.98 13.14
C ILE A 2 4.98 2.43 12.74
N THR A 3 5.72 1.84 13.67
CA THR A 3 7.04 1.25 13.39
C THR A 3 7.00 0.12 12.38
N VAL A 4 5.88 -0.59 12.29
CA VAL A 4 5.65 -1.64 11.30
C VAL A 4 5.35 -1.04 9.93
N LEU A 5 4.64 0.08 9.89
CA LEU A 5 4.19 0.71 8.65
C LEU A 5 5.30 1.47 7.92
N VAL A 6 6.26 2.06 8.63
CA VAL A 6 7.34 2.84 8.00
C VAL A 6 8.12 2.04 6.95
N PRO A 7 8.66 0.83 7.26
CA PRO A 7 9.33 0.03 6.24
C PRO A 7 8.40 -0.38 5.09
N LEU A 8 7.12 -0.63 5.38
CA LEU A 8 6.15 -0.99 4.38
C LEU A 8 5.92 0.14 3.37
N LEU A 9 5.84 1.39 3.86
CA LEU A 9 5.71 2.56 3.01
C LEU A 9 6.96 2.77 2.15
N GLN A 10 8.15 2.56 2.70
CA GLN A 10 9.38 2.65 1.94
C GLN A 10 9.43 1.62 0.80
N ALA A 11 8.98 0.39 1.07
CA ALA A 11 8.89 -0.65 0.06
C ALA A 11 7.83 -0.35 -1.01
N GLY A 12 6.84 0.48 -0.70
CA GLY A 12 5.81 0.92 -1.64
C GLY A 12 6.24 2.03 -2.59
N CYS A 13 7.46 2.55 -2.45
CA CYS A 13 7.98 3.56 -3.37
C CYS A 13 8.44 2.92 -4.68
N PRO A 14 8.26 3.61 -5.83
CA PRO A 14 8.76 3.10 -7.10
C PRO A 14 10.27 2.86 -7.06
N PRO A 15 10.76 1.76 -7.67
CA PRO A 15 12.19 1.58 -7.87
C PRO A 15 12.77 2.78 -8.62
N GLN A 16 13.93 3.25 -8.20
CA GLN A 16 14.62 4.39 -8.82
C GLN A 16 13.86 5.72 -8.71
N GLY A 17 12.78 5.77 -7.94
CA GLY A 17 12.02 7.00 -7.70
C GLY A 17 12.58 7.89 -6.60
N GLY A 18 13.70 7.53 -6.00
CA GLY A 18 14.36 8.34 -4.96
C GLY A 18 13.55 8.49 -3.68
N GLY A 19 12.62 7.57 -3.40
CA GLY A 19 11.74 7.65 -2.25
C GLY A 19 10.48 8.49 -2.47
N TYR A 20 10.22 8.92 -3.71
CA TYR A 20 9.02 9.68 -4.07
C TYR A 20 7.98 8.79 -4.74
N GLY A 21 6.73 9.23 -4.71
CA GLY A 21 5.63 8.59 -5.42
C GLY A 21 5.15 7.30 -4.79
N GLY A 22 5.44 7.06 -3.53
CA GLY A 22 5.01 5.85 -2.84
C GLY A 22 3.51 5.81 -2.60
N SER A 23 2.97 4.61 -2.57
CA SER A 23 1.58 4.37 -2.18
C SER A 23 1.46 3.00 -1.54
N VAL A 24 0.58 2.88 -0.56
CA VAL A 24 0.25 1.61 0.08
C VAL A 24 -1.24 1.55 0.32
N GLU A 25 -1.85 0.44 -0.04
CA GLU A 25 -3.25 0.16 0.26
C GLU A 25 -3.33 -1.16 1.01
N LEU A 26 -3.97 -1.14 2.16
CA LEU A 26 -4.27 -2.34 2.94
C LEU A 26 -5.70 -2.76 2.66
N ARG A 27 -5.90 -4.03 2.37
CA ARG A 27 -7.21 -4.64 2.13
C ARG A 27 -7.38 -5.81 3.08
N MET A 28 -8.42 -5.79 3.88
CA MET A 28 -8.67 -6.83 4.85
C MET A 28 -10.16 -7.00 5.12
N PRO A 29 -10.59 -8.17 5.62
CA PRO A 29 -11.97 -8.31 6.08
C PRO A 29 -12.32 -7.23 7.11
N ASP A 30 -13.57 -6.78 7.10
CA ASP A 30 -14.02 -5.71 8.01
C ASP A 30 -13.77 -6.06 9.48
N GLN A 31 -13.94 -7.32 9.87
CA GLN A 31 -13.69 -7.75 11.25
C GLN A 31 -12.22 -7.63 11.64
N GLU A 32 -11.30 -7.96 10.73
CA GLU A 32 -9.87 -7.80 10.98
C GLU A 32 -9.52 -6.33 11.23
N ALA A 33 -10.09 -5.42 10.44
CA ALA A 33 -9.89 -3.99 10.62
C ALA A 33 -10.39 -3.53 12.00
N VAL A 34 -11.56 -4.01 12.43
CA VAL A 34 -12.11 -3.72 13.76
C VAL A 34 -11.18 -4.23 14.85
N ASP A 35 -10.67 -5.43 14.71
CA ASP A 35 -9.76 -6.05 15.69
C ASP A 35 -8.43 -5.29 15.82
N LEU A 36 -8.01 -4.61 14.76
CA LEU A 36 -6.81 -3.76 14.76
C LEU A 36 -7.06 -2.34 15.30
N GLY A 37 -8.29 -2.00 15.63
CA GLY A 37 -8.67 -0.69 16.18
C GLY A 37 -9.55 0.15 15.28
N GLY A 38 -9.90 -0.35 14.10
CA GLY A 38 -10.80 0.31 13.16
C GLY A 38 -10.08 0.99 11.99
N ALA A 39 -10.83 1.25 10.93
CA ALA A 39 -10.32 1.87 9.71
C ALA A 39 -9.69 3.25 9.97
N ASP A 40 -10.30 4.05 10.83
CA ASP A 40 -9.78 5.39 11.15
C ASP A 40 -8.45 5.34 11.88
N LEU A 41 -8.26 4.36 12.78
CA LEU A 41 -6.99 4.17 13.46
C LEU A 41 -5.91 3.73 12.48
N LEU A 42 -6.22 2.80 11.58
CA LEU A 42 -5.30 2.37 10.52
C LEU A 42 -4.90 3.53 9.61
N ARG A 43 -5.88 4.35 9.22
CA ARG A 43 -5.65 5.55 8.42
C ARG A 43 -4.73 6.54 9.13
N SER A 44 -4.97 6.79 10.41
CA SER A 44 -4.14 7.68 11.23
C SER A 44 -2.73 7.15 11.38
N ALA A 45 -2.58 5.83 11.56
CA ALA A 45 -1.27 5.19 11.66
C ALA A 45 -0.47 5.29 10.35
N LEU A 46 -1.13 5.08 9.20
CA LEU A 46 -0.51 5.26 7.88
C LEU A 46 -0.05 6.72 7.69
N ARG A 47 -0.89 7.67 8.08
CA ARG A 47 -0.54 9.10 7.98
C ARG A 47 0.66 9.43 8.86
N ALA A 48 0.71 8.93 10.08
CA ALA A 48 1.82 9.17 11.01
C ALA A 48 3.12 8.55 10.49
N ALA A 49 3.06 7.32 9.98
CA ALA A 49 4.22 6.66 9.37
C ALA A 49 4.75 7.44 8.16
N ALA A 50 3.85 7.92 7.31
CA ALA A 50 4.21 8.74 6.15
C ALA A 50 4.88 10.05 6.55
N ARG A 51 4.43 10.68 7.63
CA ARG A 51 5.06 11.89 8.17
C ARG A 51 6.49 11.63 8.63
N GLN A 52 6.76 10.49 9.21
CA GLN A 52 8.13 10.12 9.60
C GLN A 52 9.06 10.02 8.39
N LEU A 53 8.52 9.69 7.23
CA LEU A 53 9.27 9.65 5.97
C LEU A 53 9.31 11.00 5.24
N GLY A 54 8.68 12.03 5.80
CA GLY A 54 8.63 13.36 5.19
C GLY A 54 7.64 13.48 4.04
N TRP A 55 6.70 12.55 3.90
CA TRP A 55 5.71 12.58 2.83
C TRP A 55 4.62 13.62 3.10
N LYS A 56 4.13 14.27 2.04
CA LYS A 56 2.82 14.92 2.00
C LYS A 56 1.82 13.91 1.46
N VAL A 57 0.78 13.59 2.21
CA VAL A 57 -0.06 12.45 1.83
C VAL A 57 -1.53 12.80 1.66
N GLY A 58 -2.17 12.11 0.72
CA GLY A 58 -3.59 11.86 0.72
C GLY A 58 -3.86 10.51 1.35
N THR A 59 -4.91 10.39 2.12
CA THR A 59 -5.34 9.13 2.74
C THR A 59 -6.80 8.88 2.47
N TYR A 60 -7.18 7.60 2.49
CA TYR A 60 -8.58 7.19 2.36
C TYR A 60 -8.84 5.94 3.20
N ALA A 61 -10.11 5.75 3.56
CA ALA A 61 -10.55 4.55 4.27
C ALA A 61 -12.00 4.28 3.91
N TRP A 62 -12.29 3.05 3.47
CA TRP A 62 -13.64 2.58 3.17
C TRP A 62 -13.87 1.23 3.81
N GLY A 63 -14.99 1.09 4.53
CA GLY A 63 -15.45 -0.20 5.05
C GLY A 63 -16.64 -0.72 4.24
N GLY A 64 -16.98 -1.99 4.44
CA GLY A 64 -18.15 -2.61 3.83
C GLY A 64 -18.07 -2.76 2.31
N THR A 65 -16.88 -2.72 1.72
CA THR A 65 -16.71 -2.94 0.29
C THR A 65 -16.73 -4.43 -0.04
N GLN A 66 -16.83 -4.78 -1.33
CA GLN A 66 -16.70 -6.18 -1.75
C GLN A 66 -15.35 -6.79 -1.37
N HIS A 67 -14.34 -5.96 -1.10
CA HIS A 67 -13.02 -6.38 -0.64
C HIS A 67 -12.84 -6.20 0.87
N GLY A 68 -13.91 -5.91 1.62
CA GLY A 68 -13.85 -5.58 3.04
C GLY A 68 -13.47 -4.14 3.29
N THR A 69 -12.56 -3.92 4.22
CA THR A 69 -12.02 -2.60 4.54
C THR A 69 -10.78 -2.31 3.70
N MET A 70 -10.75 -1.14 3.09
CA MET A 70 -9.63 -0.64 2.31
C MET A 70 -9.13 0.65 2.94
N VAL A 71 -7.85 0.69 3.29
CA VAL A 71 -7.20 1.87 3.87
C VAL A 71 -5.93 2.15 3.09
N GLY A 72 -5.75 3.37 2.64
CA GLY A 72 -4.60 3.69 1.81
C GLY A 72 -3.99 5.05 2.06
N VAL A 73 -2.77 5.19 1.60
CA VAL A 73 -1.99 6.41 1.64
C VAL A 73 -1.23 6.58 0.33
N VAL A 74 -1.18 7.80 -0.16
CA VAL A 74 -0.48 8.15 -1.40
C VAL A 74 0.42 9.33 -1.12
N ASP A 75 1.69 9.25 -1.52
CA ASP A 75 2.62 10.37 -1.47
C ASP A 75 2.28 11.37 -2.57
N ARG A 76 1.99 12.61 -2.16
CA ARG A 76 1.63 13.71 -3.06
C ARG A 76 2.69 14.78 -3.15
N ARG A 77 3.91 14.52 -2.69
CA ARG A 77 5.00 15.48 -2.85
C ARG A 77 5.30 15.71 -4.32
N ASP A 78 5.73 16.92 -4.65
CA ASP A 78 6.29 17.19 -5.98
C ASP A 78 7.53 16.32 -6.19
N VAL A 79 7.55 15.59 -7.31
CA VAL A 79 8.64 14.69 -7.62
C VAL A 79 9.77 15.47 -8.28
N PRO A 80 11.02 15.40 -7.75
CA PRO A 80 12.15 16.01 -8.41
C PRO A 80 12.28 15.52 -9.86
N ARG A 81 12.69 16.41 -10.75
CA ARG A 81 12.75 16.13 -12.19
C ARG A 81 13.55 14.87 -12.52
N GLN A 82 14.63 14.62 -11.78
CA GLN A 82 15.48 13.44 -11.97
C GLN A 82 14.78 12.10 -11.70
N PHE A 83 13.69 12.12 -10.92
CA PHE A 83 12.91 10.92 -10.56
C PHE A 83 11.55 10.88 -11.25
N ALA A 84 11.17 11.93 -11.97
CA ALA A 84 9.82 12.08 -12.52
C ALA A 84 9.45 10.96 -13.50
N GLU A 85 10.39 10.52 -14.32
CA GLU A 85 10.14 9.47 -15.30
C GLU A 85 9.92 8.11 -14.64
N ALA A 86 10.74 7.76 -13.65
CA ALA A 86 10.59 6.50 -12.91
C ALA A 86 9.27 6.44 -12.16
N VAL A 87 8.86 7.52 -11.52
CA VAL A 87 7.59 7.60 -10.81
C VAL A 87 6.41 7.50 -11.77
N ARG A 88 6.47 8.20 -12.90
CA ARG A 88 5.42 8.16 -13.92
C ARG A 88 5.28 6.76 -14.52
N GLY A 89 6.40 6.11 -14.81
CA GLY A 89 6.41 4.75 -15.34
C GLY A 89 5.75 3.76 -14.39
N ASP A 90 6.04 3.85 -13.10
CA ASP A 90 5.42 3.03 -12.08
C ASP A 90 3.91 3.27 -11.99
N MET A 91 3.46 4.52 -12.03
CA MET A 91 2.03 4.86 -12.03
C MET A 91 1.30 4.26 -13.22
N VAL A 92 1.91 4.27 -14.41
CA VAL A 92 1.34 3.68 -15.62
C VAL A 92 1.21 2.16 -15.46
N LEU A 93 2.23 1.49 -14.94
CA LEU A 93 2.20 0.05 -14.71
C LEU A 93 1.12 -0.34 -13.69
N ARG A 94 0.97 0.42 -12.62
CA ARG A 94 -0.08 0.20 -11.62
C ARG A 94 -1.48 0.40 -12.19
N ALA A 95 -1.67 1.43 -13.01
CA ALA A 95 -2.94 1.69 -13.66
C ALA A 95 -3.32 0.57 -14.64
N ARG A 96 -2.36 0.07 -15.43
CA ARG A 96 -2.58 -1.07 -16.35
C ARG A 96 -2.94 -2.33 -15.58
N ALA A 97 -2.25 -2.61 -14.48
CA ALA A 97 -2.55 -3.76 -13.64
C ALA A 97 -3.98 -3.69 -13.08
N ALA A 98 -4.41 -2.52 -12.63
CA ALA A 98 -5.76 -2.31 -12.13
C ALA A 98 -6.83 -2.54 -13.22
N VAL A 99 -6.60 -2.01 -14.43
CA VAL A 99 -7.52 -2.21 -15.58
C VAL A 99 -7.61 -3.67 -15.97
N ASN A 100 -6.47 -4.37 -16.04
CA ASN A 100 -6.44 -5.79 -16.40
C ASN A 100 -7.18 -6.68 -15.40
N ARG A 101 -7.22 -6.29 -14.13
CA ARG A 101 -7.96 -7.04 -13.08
C ARG A 101 -9.46 -6.81 -13.13
N VAL A 102 -9.89 -5.60 -13.48
CA VAL A 102 -11.30 -5.20 -13.44
C VAL A 102 -11.98 -5.46 -14.77
N GLY A 103 -11.25 -5.43 -15.88
CA GLY A 103 -11.82 -5.21 -17.19
C GLY A 103 -12.32 -6.42 -17.96
N ARG A 104 -12.16 -7.67 -17.49
CA ARG A 104 -12.58 -8.84 -18.27
C ARG A 104 -13.07 -9.98 -17.38
N PRO A 105 -14.39 -10.02 -17.08
CA PRO A 105 -14.99 -11.19 -16.43
C PRO A 105 -14.73 -12.42 -17.30
N GLY A 106 -14.06 -13.43 -16.76
CA GLY A 106 -13.86 -14.71 -17.41
C GLY A 106 -12.62 -14.85 -18.29
N ALA A 107 -11.80 -13.82 -18.46
CA ALA A 107 -10.49 -13.99 -19.09
C ALA A 107 -9.49 -14.53 -18.06
N PRO A 108 -8.76 -15.63 -18.38
CA PRO A 108 -7.65 -16.03 -17.52
C PRO A 108 -6.67 -14.85 -17.43
N ALA A 109 -6.35 -14.45 -16.22
CA ALA A 109 -5.40 -13.38 -15.97
C ALA A 109 -4.00 -13.84 -16.41
N GLN A 110 -3.70 -13.72 -17.68
CA GLN A 110 -2.33 -13.80 -18.17
C GLN A 110 -1.68 -12.45 -17.87
N GLN A 111 -1.21 -12.30 -16.65
CA GLN A 111 -0.44 -11.13 -16.30
C GLN A 111 0.99 -11.33 -16.78
N PRO A 112 1.56 -10.38 -17.54
CA PRO A 112 2.99 -10.35 -17.78
C PRO A 112 3.72 -10.36 -16.42
N PRO A 113 4.87 -11.03 -16.30
CA PRO A 113 5.60 -11.13 -15.02
C PRO A 113 5.85 -9.80 -14.34
N ALA A 114 6.07 -8.72 -15.11
CA ALA A 114 6.27 -7.37 -14.58
C ALA A 114 5.02 -6.80 -13.87
N LEU A 115 3.82 -7.29 -14.20
CA LEU A 115 2.56 -6.86 -13.58
C LEU A 115 2.19 -7.74 -12.37
N ALA A 116 2.82 -8.89 -12.20
CA ALA A 116 2.64 -9.75 -11.04
C ALA A 116 3.17 -9.08 -9.75
N GLU A 117 4.14 -8.18 -9.88
CA GLU A 117 4.67 -7.41 -8.75
C GLU A 117 3.68 -6.38 -8.21
N ALA A 118 2.61 -6.08 -8.96
CA ALA A 118 1.57 -5.13 -8.58
C ALA A 118 0.35 -5.82 -7.94
N ASP A 119 0.52 -6.94 -7.24
CA ASP A 119 -0.55 -7.61 -6.52
C ASP A 119 -1.09 -6.69 -5.42
N PRO A 120 -2.41 -6.33 -5.45
CA PRO A 120 -2.99 -5.42 -4.46
C PRO A 120 -3.07 -6.03 -3.05
N HIS A 121 -2.92 -7.34 -2.91
CA HIS A 121 -2.93 -8.02 -1.61
C HIS A 121 -1.53 -8.13 -0.98
N MET A 122 -0.48 -7.85 -1.74
CA MET A 122 0.89 -7.94 -1.27
C MET A 122 1.21 -7.01 -0.08
N PRO A 123 0.80 -5.73 -0.08
CA PRO A 123 1.00 -4.86 1.06
C PRO A 123 0.32 -5.35 2.33
N THR A 124 -0.89 -5.89 2.21
CA THR A 124 -1.63 -6.42 3.36
C THR A 124 -0.95 -7.67 3.93
N ALA A 125 -0.48 -8.58 3.08
CA ALA A 125 0.25 -9.77 3.50
C ALA A 125 1.55 -9.38 4.22
N ALA A 126 2.30 -8.43 3.69
CA ALA A 126 3.52 -7.91 4.31
C ALA A 126 3.22 -7.24 5.65
N PHE A 127 2.15 -6.46 5.72
CA PHE A 127 1.70 -5.82 6.95
C PHE A 127 1.35 -6.86 8.03
N ARG A 128 0.57 -7.88 7.69
CA ARG A 128 0.19 -8.94 8.65
C ARG A 128 1.41 -9.62 9.23
N THR A 129 2.34 -10.02 8.38
CA THR A 129 3.58 -10.67 8.81
C THR A 129 4.38 -9.79 9.76
N ALA A 130 4.60 -8.53 9.40
CA ALA A 130 5.36 -7.59 10.21
C ALA A 130 4.65 -7.27 11.53
N TYR A 131 3.33 -7.12 11.51
CA TYR A 131 2.53 -6.85 12.69
C TYR A 131 2.58 -8.02 13.68
N GLU A 132 2.42 -9.25 13.18
CA GLU A 132 2.51 -10.46 14.00
C GLU A 132 3.90 -10.60 14.64
N GLN A 133 4.96 -10.33 13.88
CA GLN A 133 6.33 -10.37 14.41
C GLN A 133 6.52 -9.33 15.51
N ALA A 134 5.97 -8.13 15.34
CA ALA A 134 6.07 -7.06 16.32
C ALA A 134 5.28 -7.37 17.61
N GLN A 135 4.25 -8.20 17.54
CA GLN A 135 3.46 -8.63 18.69
C GLN A 135 4.09 -9.81 19.44
N ARG A 136 5.06 -10.50 18.87
CA ARG A 136 5.74 -11.60 19.55
C ARG A 136 6.60 -11.04 20.70
N PRO A 137 6.52 -11.65 21.90
CA PRO A 137 7.43 -11.24 22.97
C PRO A 137 8.86 -11.50 22.56
N ALA A 138 9.74 -10.56 22.90
CA ALA A 138 11.16 -10.73 22.66
C ALA A 138 11.60 -12.06 23.31
N ALA A 139 12.25 -12.93 22.52
CA ALA A 139 12.82 -14.16 23.06
C ALA A 139 13.91 -13.76 24.05
N SER A 140 13.64 -14.02 25.31
CA SER A 140 14.63 -13.82 26.37
C SER A 140 15.61 -14.97 26.39
#